data_945b620ede8fb96dba230dd1d6fb7bc2
#
_entry.id   945b620ede8fb96dba230dd1d6fb7bc2
#
_cell.length_a   1.000
_cell.length_b   1.000
_cell.length_c   1.000
_cell.angle_alpha   90.00
_cell.angle_beta   90.00
_cell.angle_gamma   90.00
#
_symmetry.space_group_name_H-M   'P 1'
#
loop_
_entity.id
_entity.type
_entity.pdbx_description
1 polymer ?
#
loop_
_entity_poly.entity_id
_entity_poly.type
_entity_poly.pdbx_seq_one_letter_code
_entity_poly.pdbx_strand_id
1 'polypeptide(L)'
;WNDLWLNESFAEFMSTLATAENTRFADEAWATFSASEKTWAYSQDQLSSTHPIVAPIRDLNDVQVNFDGITYAKGASVLRQMVAWVGQENFMAALTEYFAKHAYQNTVLNDLLVELEKTSGRDVKGWSAKWLETAGVNTLTTEVEENDGKIASLKIRQSFAEGYETLRPHRLVIGFYNLDGDALTRVERFEIDVDGE
;
A
#
# COMPACT_ATOMS: atom_id res chain seq x y z
N TRP A 1 -21.73 3.16 4.77
CA TRP A 1 -20.70 2.80 5.76
C TRP A 1 -19.69 1.77 5.26
N ASN A 2 -19.98 1.03 4.16
CA ASN A 2 -19.07 0.00 3.65
C ASN A 2 -17.69 0.54 3.23
N ASP A 3 -17.60 1.83 2.90
CA ASP A 3 -16.34 2.51 2.57
C ASP A 3 -15.82 3.39 3.73
N LEU A 4 -16.15 3.04 4.98
CA LEU A 4 -15.60 3.70 6.18
C LEU A 4 -14.08 3.77 6.13
N TRP A 5 -13.44 2.66 5.76
CA TRP A 5 -11.99 2.55 5.61
C TRP A 5 -11.42 3.63 4.67
N LEU A 6 -12.11 3.94 3.56
CA LEU A 6 -11.61 4.93 2.60
C LEU A 6 -11.45 6.30 3.26
N ASN A 7 -12.39 6.69 4.12
CA ASN A 7 -12.29 7.92 4.90
C ASN A 7 -11.11 7.88 5.87
N GLU A 8 -11.01 6.83 6.69
CA GLU A 8 -10.02 6.71 7.74
C GLU A 8 -8.60 6.45 7.19
N SER A 9 -8.46 5.50 6.28
CA SER A 9 -7.18 5.20 5.62
C SER A 9 -6.66 6.38 4.81
N PHE A 10 -7.57 7.12 4.15
CA PHE A 10 -7.20 8.26 3.34
C PHE A 10 -6.68 9.41 4.21
N ALA A 11 -7.35 9.68 5.34
CA ALA A 11 -6.91 10.68 6.30
C ALA A 11 -5.52 10.32 6.87
N GLU A 12 -5.30 9.06 7.26
CA GLU A 12 -4.03 8.56 7.78
C GLU A 12 -2.89 8.67 6.73
N PHE A 13 -3.15 8.22 5.50
CA PHE A 13 -2.20 8.33 4.40
C PHE A 13 -1.86 9.79 4.07
N MET A 14 -2.88 10.64 3.89
CA MET A 14 -2.69 12.04 3.49
C MET A 14 -2.03 12.88 4.58
N SER A 15 -2.29 12.60 5.85
CA SER A 15 -1.61 13.28 6.96
C SER A 15 -0.11 12.99 6.95
N THR A 16 0.26 11.73 6.75
CA THR A 16 1.67 11.32 6.65
C THR A 16 2.34 11.90 5.40
N LEU A 17 1.68 11.87 4.24
CA LEU A 17 2.19 12.46 3.00
C LEU A 17 2.39 13.98 3.15
N ALA A 18 1.41 14.70 3.71
CA ALA A 18 1.51 16.13 3.94
C ALA A 18 2.65 16.47 4.91
N THR A 19 2.83 15.67 5.94
CA THR A 19 3.95 15.82 6.89
C THR A 19 5.29 15.63 6.19
N ALA A 20 5.41 14.60 5.34
CA ALA A 20 6.62 14.30 4.61
C ALA A 20 6.99 15.37 3.56
N GLU A 21 6.01 16.01 2.94
CA GLU A 21 6.25 16.94 1.85
C GLU A 21 6.31 18.42 2.29
N ASN A 22 5.67 18.78 3.41
CA ASN A 22 5.42 20.17 3.74
C ASN A 22 5.87 20.60 5.15
N THR A 23 6.57 19.74 5.89
CA THR A 23 6.97 20.08 7.26
C THR A 23 8.44 19.83 7.54
N ARG A 24 8.93 20.34 8.68
CA ARG A 24 10.29 20.05 9.19
C ARG A 24 10.51 18.58 9.58
N PHE A 25 9.48 17.76 9.63
CA PHE A 25 9.53 16.34 9.97
C PHE A 25 9.55 15.44 8.73
N ALA A 26 9.85 16.00 7.55
CA ALA A 26 9.84 15.29 6.27
C ALA A 26 10.65 13.98 6.29
N ASP A 27 11.87 14.03 6.84
CA ASP A 27 12.78 12.88 6.88
C ASP A 27 12.30 11.76 7.82
N GLU A 28 11.46 12.09 8.81
CA GLU A 28 11.01 11.16 9.84
C GLU A 28 9.60 10.60 9.56
N ALA A 29 8.78 11.29 8.77
CA ALA A 29 7.36 10.99 8.61
C ALA A 29 7.09 9.53 8.21
N TRP A 30 7.69 9.06 7.12
CA TRP A 30 7.49 7.70 6.65
C TRP A 30 8.22 6.65 7.49
N ALA A 31 9.32 7.02 8.16
CA ALA A 31 9.99 6.13 9.12
C ALA A 31 9.11 5.91 10.35
N THR A 32 8.53 6.98 10.89
CA THR A 32 7.58 6.92 12.01
C THR A 32 6.34 6.10 11.65
N PHE A 33 5.73 6.38 10.49
CA PHE A 33 4.60 5.59 9.99
C PHE A 33 4.95 4.09 9.90
N SER A 34 6.13 3.75 9.39
CA SER A 34 6.55 2.35 9.27
C SER A 34 6.80 1.69 10.62
N ALA A 35 7.37 2.42 11.58
CA ALA A 35 7.71 1.88 12.89
C ALA A 35 6.48 1.73 13.83
N SER A 36 5.49 2.61 13.73
CA SER A 36 4.29 2.56 14.57
C SER A 36 3.07 2.01 13.83
N GLU A 37 2.54 2.76 12.88
CA GLU A 37 1.27 2.44 12.22
C GLU A 37 1.32 1.13 11.42
N LYS A 38 2.31 0.99 10.57
CA LYS A 38 2.46 -0.24 9.78
C LYS A 38 2.75 -1.46 10.63
N THR A 39 3.48 -1.29 11.74
CA THR A 39 3.73 -2.38 12.70
C THR A 39 2.44 -2.78 13.42
N TRP A 40 1.60 -1.82 13.80
CA TRP A 40 0.27 -2.09 14.32
C TRP A 40 -0.60 -2.87 13.32
N ALA A 41 -0.62 -2.43 12.06
CA ALA A 41 -1.33 -3.13 10.99
C ALA A 41 -0.85 -4.58 10.83
N TYR A 42 0.46 -4.83 10.79
CA TYR A 42 1.01 -6.18 10.68
C TYR A 42 0.66 -7.06 11.88
N SER A 43 0.70 -6.49 13.10
CA SER A 43 0.34 -7.24 14.30
C SER A 43 -1.11 -7.69 14.26
N GLN A 44 -2.01 -6.85 13.78
CA GLN A 44 -3.43 -7.16 13.70
C GLN A 44 -3.78 -8.06 12.52
N ASP A 45 -3.17 -7.86 11.36
CA ASP A 45 -3.44 -8.62 10.13
C ASP A 45 -2.97 -10.09 10.19
N GLN A 46 -2.17 -10.44 11.19
CA GLN A 46 -1.72 -11.80 11.45
C GLN A 46 -2.56 -12.53 12.53
N LEU A 47 -3.56 -11.87 13.10
CA LEU A 47 -4.49 -12.50 14.03
C LEU A 47 -5.59 -13.27 13.28
N SER A 48 -6.15 -14.27 13.92
CA SER A 48 -7.32 -14.99 13.39
C SER A 48 -8.57 -14.10 13.25
N SER A 49 -8.58 -12.94 13.88
CA SER A 49 -9.62 -11.93 13.77
C SER A 49 -9.40 -10.92 12.64
N THR A 50 -8.37 -11.13 11.79
CA THR A 50 -8.17 -10.26 10.63
C THR A 50 -9.34 -10.29 9.66
N HIS A 51 -9.49 -9.22 8.91
CA HIS A 51 -10.56 -9.06 7.92
C HIS A 51 -10.04 -8.27 6.70
N PRO A 52 -10.75 -8.30 5.57
CA PRO A 52 -10.46 -7.40 4.45
C PRO A 52 -10.58 -5.93 4.86
N ILE A 53 -9.85 -5.04 4.17
CA ILE A 53 -9.98 -3.59 4.37
C ILE A 53 -11.40 -3.15 4.02
N VAL A 54 -11.93 -3.60 2.89
CA VAL A 54 -13.35 -3.42 2.53
C VAL A 54 -14.14 -4.50 3.25
N ALA A 55 -14.78 -4.13 4.35
CA ALA A 55 -15.60 -4.99 5.16
C ALA A 55 -17.07 -4.58 5.09
N PRO A 56 -18.03 -5.52 5.14
CA PRO A 56 -19.45 -5.19 5.19
C PRO A 56 -19.78 -4.56 6.55
N ILE A 57 -20.35 -3.36 6.53
CA ILE A 57 -20.79 -2.64 7.73
C ILE A 57 -22.33 -2.66 7.76
N ARG A 58 -22.91 -3.50 8.62
CA ARG A 58 -24.35 -3.76 8.71
C ARG A 58 -25.03 -2.96 9.82
N ASP A 59 -24.28 -2.71 10.91
CA ASP A 59 -24.77 -2.03 12.10
C ASP A 59 -23.65 -1.32 12.87
N LEU A 60 -23.97 -0.72 14.01
CA LEU A 60 -23.02 0.02 14.85
C LEU A 60 -21.97 -0.88 15.51
N ASN A 61 -22.26 -2.18 15.71
CA ASN A 61 -21.26 -3.10 16.25
C ASN A 61 -20.18 -3.36 15.20
N ASP A 62 -20.58 -3.57 13.94
CA ASP A 62 -19.62 -3.70 12.82
C ASP A 62 -18.75 -2.43 12.72
N VAL A 63 -19.32 -1.24 12.88
CA VAL A 63 -18.55 0.00 12.92
C VAL A 63 -17.51 -0.04 14.04
N GLN A 64 -17.89 -0.37 15.26
CA GLN A 64 -16.98 -0.38 16.40
C GLN A 64 -15.81 -1.37 16.25
N VAL A 65 -16.06 -2.55 15.73
CA VAL A 65 -15.01 -3.58 15.55
C VAL A 65 -14.10 -3.28 14.36
N ASN A 66 -14.56 -2.47 13.41
CA ASN A 66 -13.74 -2.07 12.24
C ASN A 66 -12.97 -0.76 12.44
N PHE A 67 -13.05 -0.10 13.60
CA PHE A 67 -12.15 1.01 13.96
C PHE A 67 -10.83 0.45 14.51
N ASP A 68 -10.00 -0.10 13.65
CA ASP A 68 -8.85 -0.90 14.00
C ASP A 68 -7.64 -0.65 13.09
N GLY A 69 -6.53 -1.36 13.32
CA GLY A 69 -5.31 -1.22 12.53
C GLY A 69 -5.46 -1.66 11.07
N ILE A 70 -6.48 -2.46 10.74
CA ILE A 70 -6.76 -2.82 9.34
C ILE A 70 -7.37 -1.61 8.63
N THR A 71 -8.40 -1.03 9.18
CA THR A 71 -9.10 0.13 8.60
C THR A 71 -8.21 1.38 8.53
N TYR A 72 -7.38 1.64 9.54
CA TYR A 72 -6.49 2.80 9.55
C TYR A 72 -5.15 2.52 8.87
N ALA A 73 -4.33 1.70 9.49
CA ALA A 73 -2.91 1.58 9.15
C ALA A 73 -2.62 0.66 7.96
N LYS A 74 -3.31 -0.51 7.85
CA LYS A 74 -3.21 -1.36 6.65
C LYS A 74 -3.77 -0.61 5.45
N GLY A 75 -4.95 -0.01 5.56
CA GLY A 75 -5.55 0.76 4.48
C GLY A 75 -4.66 1.91 4.00
N ALA A 76 -4.07 2.69 4.92
CA ALA A 76 -3.11 3.73 4.56
C ALA A 76 -1.85 3.17 3.87
N SER A 77 -1.34 2.02 4.33
CA SER A 77 -0.22 1.32 3.68
C SER A 77 -0.57 0.86 2.26
N VAL A 78 -1.80 0.38 2.05
CA VAL A 78 -2.31 -0.03 0.74
C VAL A 78 -2.53 1.16 -0.17
N LEU A 79 -3.01 2.30 0.33
CA LEU A 79 -3.07 3.55 -0.44
C LEU A 79 -1.68 4.01 -0.89
N ARG A 80 -0.66 3.89 -0.03
CA ARG A 80 0.73 4.16 -0.42
C ARG A 80 1.21 3.22 -1.52
N GLN A 81 0.85 1.93 -1.46
CA GLN A 81 1.15 0.97 -2.53
C GLN A 81 0.39 1.30 -3.82
N MET A 82 -0.86 1.75 -3.73
CA MET A 82 -1.64 2.22 -4.87
C MET A 82 -0.97 3.43 -5.54
N VAL A 83 -0.47 4.39 -4.76
CA VAL A 83 0.29 5.52 -5.30
C VAL A 83 1.54 5.06 -6.05
N ALA A 84 2.28 4.09 -5.51
CA ALA A 84 3.42 3.50 -6.21
C ALA A 84 2.99 2.79 -7.50
N TRP A 85 1.84 2.10 -7.48
CA TRP A 85 1.29 1.37 -8.62
C TRP A 85 0.87 2.27 -9.78
N VAL A 86 0.13 3.36 -9.49
CA VAL A 86 -0.39 4.27 -10.52
C VAL A 86 0.56 5.42 -10.86
N GLY A 87 1.53 5.72 -10.01
CA GLY A 87 2.38 6.91 -10.05
C GLY A 87 1.76 8.10 -9.30
N GLN A 88 2.59 8.83 -8.56
CA GLN A 88 2.11 9.94 -7.71
C GLN A 88 1.40 11.05 -8.50
N GLU A 89 1.92 11.43 -9.66
CA GLU A 89 1.30 12.46 -10.52
C GLU A 89 -0.09 12.04 -10.98
N ASN A 90 -0.25 10.78 -11.43
CA ASN A 90 -1.53 10.24 -11.85
C ASN A 90 -2.51 10.15 -10.68
N PHE A 91 -2.02 9.77 -9.49
CA PHE A 91 -2.83 9.73 -8.27
C PHE A 91 -3.37 11.11 -7.91
N MET A 92 -2.51 12.14 -7.89
CA MET A 92 -2.94 13.51 -7.59
C MET A 92 -3.88 14.08 -8.64
N ALA A 93 -3.67 13.78 -9.92
CA ALA A 93 -4.59 14.15 -11.00
C ALA A 93 -5.96 13.48 -10.83
N ALA A 94 -5.99 12.19 -10.49
CA ALA A 94 -7.22 11.45 -10.20
C ALA A 94 -7.98 12.07 -9.02
N LEU A 95 -7.29 12.44 -7.94
CA LEU A 95 -7.90 13.09 -6.78
C LEU A 95 -8.50 14.46 -7.15
N THR A 96 -7.83 15.23 -7.99
CA THR A 96 -8.34 16.53 -8.45
C THR A 96 -9.68 16.36 -9.19
N GLU A 97 -9.77 15.40 -10.11
CA GLU A 97 -10.99 15.10 -10.84
C GLU A 97 -12.08 14.53 -9.94
N TYR A 98 -11.71 13.61 -9.04
CA TYR A 98 -12.62 13.01 -8.08
C TYR A 98 -13.27 14.07 -7.17
N PHE A 99 -12.50 14.95 -6.56
CA PHE A 99 -13.03 16.01 -5.71
C PHE A 99 -13.84 17.06 -6.49
N ALA A 100 -13.43 17.38 -7.73
CA ALA A 100 -14.20 18.31 -8.58
C ALA A 100 -15.58 17.75 -8.94
N LYS A 101 -15.67 16.45 -9.23
CA LYS A 101 -16.94 15.79 -9.59
C LYS A 101 -17.87 15.59 -8.42
N HIS A 102 -17.32 15.29 -7.26
CA HIS A 102 -18.08 14.83 -6.09
C HIS A 102 -18.09 15.83 -4.94
N ALA A 103 -17.75 17.10 -5.22
CA ALA A 103 -17.74 18.15 -4.20
C ALA A 103 -19.10 18.22 -3.46
N TYR A 104 -19.04 18.20 -2.12
CA TYR A 104 -20.20 18.24 -1.23
C TYR A 104 -21.18 17.05 -1.36
N GLN A 105 -20.72 15.94 -1.95
CA GLN A 105 -21.52 14.73 -2.11
C GLN A 105 -20.90 13.55 -1.36
N ASN A 106 -21.66 12.48 -1.18
CA ASN A 106 -21.15 11.21 -0.71
C ASN A 106 -20.69 10.38 -1.91
N THR A 107 -19.64 9.59 -1.70
CA THR A 107 -19.01 8.74 -2.72
C THR A 107 -18.83 7.32 -2.22
N VAL A 108 -18.53 6.43 -3.16
CA VAL A 108 -18.12 5.05 -2.90
C VAL A 108 -16.75 4.79 -3.54
N LEU A 109 -16.08 3.71 -3.14
CA LEU A 109 -14.75 3.35 -3.65
C LEU A 109 -14.66 3.40 -5.19
N ASN A 110 -15.66 2.90 -5.90
CA ASN A 110 -15.65 2.88 -7.36
C ASN A 110 -15.52 4.28 -7.99
N ASP A 111 -16.01 5.33 -7.33
CA ASP A 111 -15.90 6.70 -7.84
C ASP A 111 -14.44 7.17 -7.90
N LEU A 112 -13.63 6.75 -6.92
CA LEU A 112 -12.18 6.98 -6.90
C LEU A 112 -11.45 6.10 -7.91
N LEU A 113 -11.78 4.78 -7.97
CA LEU A 113 -11.09 3.84 -8.87
C LEU A 113 -11.24 4.24 -10.34
N VAL A 114 -12.41 4.72 -10.75
CA VAL A 114 -12.66 5.20 -12.13
C VAL A 114 -11.71 6.33 -12.52
N GLU A 115 -11.47 7.29 -11.64
CA GLU A 115 -10.54 8.39 -11.95
C GLU A 115 -9.08 7.92 -11.94
N LEU A 116 -8.72 6.99 -11.05
CA LEU A 116 -7.38 6.39 -11.03
C LEU A 116 -7.08 5.58 -12.30
N GLU A 117 -8.04 4.79 -12.80
CA GLU A 117 -7.89 4.06 -14.08
C GLU A 117 -7.73 5.02 -15.26
N LYS A 118 -8.54 6.09 -15.28
CA LYS A 118 -8.51 7.10 -16.34
C LYS A 118 -7.17 7.84 -16.40
N THR A 119 -6.59 8.20 -15.27
CA THR A 119 -5.34 8.98 -15.23
C THR A 119 -4.09 8.11 -15.42
N SER A 120 -4.11 6.88 -14.90
CA SER A 120 -2.95 5.98 -14.93
C SER A 120 -2.89 5.03 -16.13
N GLY A 121 -4.05 4.73 -16.72
CA GLY A 121 -4.17 3.69 -17.75
C GLY A 121 -3.96 2.26 -17.24
N ARG A 122 -3.91 2.03 -15.92
CA ARG A 122 -3.73 0.72 -15.31
C ARG A 122 -5.07 0.12 -14.88
N ASP A 123 -5.13 -1.21 -14.79
CA ASP A 123 -6.24 -1.91 -14.15
C ASP A 123 -6.15 -1.71 -12.62
N VAL A 124 -6.86 -0.70 -12.13
CA VAL A 124 -6.89 -0.38 -10.69
C VAL A 124 -8.01 -1.16 -9.99
N LYS A 125 -9.07 -1.52 -10.70
CA LYS A 125 -10.17 -2.33 -10.13
C LYS A 125 -9.71 -3.74 -9.81
N GLY A 126 -9.03 -4.41 -10.74
CA GLY A 126 -8.47 -5.73 -10.52
C GLY A 126 -7.42 -5.73 -9.39
N TRP A 127 -6.58 -4.69 -9.35
CA TRP A 127 -5.64 -4.46 -8.27
C TRP A 127 -6.36 -4.27 -6.91
N SER A 128 -7.36 -3.42 -6.88
CA SER A 128 -8.19 -3.09 -5.71
C SER A 128 -8.86 -4.34 -5.12
N ALA A 129 -9.46 -5.17 -5.95
CA ALA A 129 -10.10 -6.40 -5.50
C ALA A 129 -9.14 -7.33 -4.75
N LYS A 130 -7.91 -7.47 -5.24
CA LYS A 130 -6.88 -8.29 -4.57
C LYS A 130 -6.38 -7.67 -3.26
N TRP A 131 -6.23 -6.34 -3.20
CA TRP A 131 -5.67 -5.66 -2.04
C TRP A 131 -6.68 -5.31 -0.96
N LEU A 132 -7.86 -4.86 -1.35
CA LEU A 132 -8.85 -4.31 -0.43
C LEU A 132 -9.89 -5.34 0.02
N GLU A 133 -10.22 -6.33 -0.83
CA GLU A 133 -11.30 -7.29 -0.56
C GLU A 133 -10.79 -8.63 -0.02
N THR A 134 -9.49 -8.75 0.26
CA THR A 134 -8.88 -9.97 0.81
C THR A 134 -8.10 -9.67 2.09
N ALA A 135 -8.15 -10.60 3.04
CA ALA A 135 -7.42 -10.52 4.30
C ALA A 135 -6.00 -11.11 4.20
N GLY A 136 -5.20 -10.92 5.24
CA GLY A 136 -3.88 -11.50 5.40
C GLY A 136 -2.77 -10.73 4.68
N VAL A 137 -1.52 -11.17 4.90
CA VAL A 137 -0.30 -10.57 4.35
C VAL A 137 0.36 -11.48 3.34
N ASN A 138 1.09 -10.87 2.39
CA ASN A 138 2.02 -11.61 1.53
C ASN A 138 3.44 -11.50 2.09
N THR A 139 4.23 -12.54 1.87
CA THR A 139 5.67 -12.55 2.17
C THR A 139 6.43 -12.44 0.85
N LEU A 140 7.33 -11.47 0.79
CA LEU A 140 8.26 -11.30 -0.33
C LEU A 140 9.65 -11.73 0.13
N THR A 141 10.25 -12.68 -0.60
CA THR A 141 11.60 -13.18 -0.35
C THR A 141 12.49 -12.96 -1.56
N THR A 142 13.77 -12.68 -1.30
CA THR A 142 14.77 -12.53 -2.35
C THR A 142 15.64 -13.79 -2.45
N GLU A 143 15.87 -14.26 -3.67
CA GLU A 143 16.86 -15.27 -4.02
C GLU A 143 17.96 -14.61 -4.84
N VAL A 144 19.19 -14.64 -4.35
CA VAL A 144 20.34 -14.03 -5.00
C VAL A 144 21.31 -15.13 -5.42
N GLU A 145 21.71 -15.13 -6.69
CA GLU A 145 22.78 -15.96 -7.21
C GLU A 145 24.00 -15.07 -7.47
N GLU A 146 25.16 -15.50 -6.96
CA GLU A 146 26.41 -14.79 -7.15
C GLU A 146 27.36 -15.60 -8.03
N ASN A 147 28.11 -14.92 -8.89
CA ASN A 147 29.19 -15.48 -9.69
C ASN A 147 30.36 -14.50 -9.70
N ASP A 148 31.55 -14.99 -9.34
CA ASP A 148 32.79 -14.21 -9.29
C ASP A 148 32.67 -12.89 -8.48
N GLY A 149 31.95 -12.95 -7.33
CA GLY A 149 31.74 -11.80 -6.43
C GLY A 149 30.80 -10.74 -6.98
N LYS A 150 29.98 -11.10 -8.00
CA LYS A 150 28.94 -10.23 -8.57
C LYS A 150 27.59 -10.93 -8.51
N ILE A 151 26.55 -10.14 -8.35
CA ILE A 151 25.17 -10.64 -8.46
C ILE A 151 24.92 -11.05 -9.91
N ALA A 152 24.71 -12.34 -10.16
CA ALA A 152 24.40 -12.90 -11.46
C ALA A 152 22.87 -12.90 -11.71
N SER A 153 22.08 -13.17 -10.68
CA SER A 153 20.62 -13.08 -10.74
C SER A 153 20.03 -12.65 -9.40
N LEU A 154 18.92 -11.94 -9.45
CA LEU A 154 18.06 -11.63 -8.31
C LEU A 154 16.63 -12.00 -8.68
N LYS A 155 16.00 -12.85 -7.88
CA LYS A 155 14.58 -13.19 -7.99
C LYS A 155 13.83 -12.73 -6.75
N ILE A 156 12.62 -12.28 -6.94
CA ILE A 156 11.68 -12.00 -5.85
C ILE A 156 10.57 -13.02 -5.96
N ARG A 157 10.35 -13.77 -4.87
CA ARG A 157 9.23 -14.69 -4.76
C ARG A 157 8.19 -14.11 -3.83
N GLN A 158 6.94 -14.29 -4.20
CA GLN A 158 5.80 -13.96 -3.37
C GLN A 158 5.15 -15.23 -2.85
N SER A 159 4.75 -15.22 -1.59
CA SER A 159 3.94 -16.28 -0.97
C SER A 159 2.86 -15.69 -0.08
N PHE A 160 1.92 -16.55 0.35
CA PHE A 160 0.82 -16.21 1.24
C PHE A 160 0.82 -17.13 2.46
N ALA A 161 0.15 -16.72 3.54
CA ALA A 161 -0.10 -17.58 4.68
C ALA A 161 -1.25 -18.55 4.41
N GLU A 162 -1.23 -19.73 5.03
CA GLU A 162 -2.31 -20.70 4.95
C GLU A 162 -3.65 -20.08 5.37
N GLY A 163 -4.68 -20.31 4.56
CA GLY A 163 -6.02 -19.71 4.74
C GLY A 163 -6.18 -18.30 4.11
N TYR A 164 -5.12 -17.75 3.47
CA TYR A 164 -5.15 -16.43 2.83
C TYR A 164 -4.49 -16.47 1.45
N GLU A 165 -4.95 -17.34 0.58
CA GLU A 165 -4.32 -17.74 -0.70
C GLU A 165 -4.44 -16.67 -1.80
N THR A 166 -4.14 -15.40 -1.45
CA THR A 166 -4.16 -14.30 -2.41
C THR A 166 -2.75 -13.77 -2.68
N LEU A 167 -2.29 -13.90 -3.92
CA LEU A 167 -1.09 -13.21 -4.42
C LEU A 167 -1.50 -11.84 -4.95
N ARG A 168 -0.88 -10.79 -4.41
CA ARG A 168 -1.20 -9.39 -4.75
C ARG A 168 -0.16 -8.81 -5.69
N PRO A 169 -0.55 -7.97 -6.65
CA PRO A 169 0.40 -7.22 -7.45
C PRO A 169 1.09 -6.13 -6.61
N HIS A 170 2.42 -6.10 -6.63
CA HIS A 170 3.24 -5.12 -5.93
C HIS A 170 4.04 -4.27 -6.91
N ARG A 171 4.18 -2.99 -6.63
CA ARG A 171 5.20 -2.13 -7.24
C ARG A 171 6.33 -1.96 -6.24
N LEU A 172 7.52 -2.41 -6.60
CA LEU A 172 8.69 -2.43 -5.73
C LEU A 172 9.82 -1.59 -6.30
N VAL A 173 10.66 -1.10 -5.40
CA VAL A 173 11.95 -0.50 -5.73
C VAL A 173 13.05 -1.35 -5.15
N ILE A 174 13.99 -1.75 -6.01
CA ILE A 174 15.19 -2.49 -5.62
C ILE A 174 16.39 -1.56 -5.76
N GLY A 175 17.14 -1.38 -4.67
CA GLY A 175 18.38 -0.63 -4.66
C GLY A 175 19.59 -1.56 -4.50
N PHE A 176 20.61 -1.35 -5.30
CA PHE A 176 21.92 -1.97 -5.12
C PHE A 176 22.89 -0.97 -4.51
N TYR A 177 23.62 -1.39 -3.51
CA TYR A 177 24.50 -0.53 -2.73
C TYR A 177 25.91 -1.14 -2.63
N ASN A 178 26.93 -0.29 -2.76
CA ASN A 178 28.28 -0.62 -2.36
C ASN A 178 28.52 -0.17 -0.93
N LEU A 179 29.27 -0.95 -0.17
CA LEU A 179 29.77 -0.56 1.14
C LEU A 179 31.20 -0.01 0.93
N ASP A 180 31.39 1.27 1.26
CA ASP A 180 32.69 1.94 1.23
C ASP A 180 33.00 2.45 2.66
N GLY A 181 33.85 1.73 3.37
CA GLY A 181 34.03 1.90 4.81
C GLY A 181 32.71 1.62 5.55
N ASP A 182 32.20 2.60 6.27
CA ASP A 182 30.92 2.51 7.00
C ASP A 182 29.75 3.15 6.23
N ALA A 183 29.96 3.61 5.00
CA ALA A 183 28.95 4.29 4.18
C ALA A 183 28.38 3.38 3.10
N LEU A 184 27.04 3.34 3.01
CA LEU A 184 26.33 2.69 1.91
C LEU A 184 26.08 3.70 0.78
N THR A 185 26.63 3.42 -0.40
CA THR A 185 26.39 4.23 -1.62
C THR A 185 25.55 3.46 -2.59
N ARG A 186 24.35 3.99 -2.94
CA ARG A 186 23.48 3.37 -3.94
C ARG A 186 24.09 3.52 -5.32
N VAL A 187 24.32 2.40 -6.01
CA VAL A 187 24.90 2.35 -7.37
C VAL A 187 23.84 2.16 -8.44
N GLU A 188 22.77 1.43 -8.13
CA GLU A 188 21.66 1.20 -9.07
C GLU A 188 20.31 1.17 -8.35
N ARG A 189 19.24 1.44 -9.13
CA ARG A 189 17.85 1.43 -8.67
C ARG A 189 16.95 0.92 -9.79
N PHE A 190 16.15 -0.10 -9.49
CA PHE A 190 15.15 -0.64 -10.40
C PHE A 190 13.76 -0.52 -9.82
N GLU A 191 12.79 -0.23 -10.67
CA GLU A 191 11.36 -0.34 -10.35
C GLU A 191 10.79 -1.54 -11.07
N ILE A 192 10.12 -2.42 -10.34
CA ILE A 192 9.52 -3.63 -10.88
C ILE A 192 8.10 -3.82 -10.40
N ASP A 193 7.28 -4.44 -11.23
CA ASP A 193 6.00 -5.01 -10.83
C ASP A 193 6.19 -6.49 -10.53
N VAL A 194 5.70 -6.95 -9.38
CA VAL A 194 5.61 -8.36 -9.00
C VAL A 194 4.14 -8.74 -9.07
N ASP A 195 3.78 -9.68 -9.93
CA ASP A 195 2.42 -10.21 -10.05
C ASP A 195 2.52 -11.74 -10.22
N GLY A 196 1.90 -12.47 -9.30
CA GLY A 196 2.03 -13.91 -9.17
C GLY A 196 3.11 -14.35 -8.15
N GLU A 197 3.63 -15.59 -8.31
CA GLU A 197 4.64 -16.20 -7.42
C GLU A 197 6.03 -15.61 -7.58
#